data_7510af30ee5cb4e97df8aec5017d903c
#
_entry.id   7510af30ee5cb4e97df8aec5017d903c
#
_cell.length_a   1.000
_cell.length_b   1.000
_cell.length_c   1.000
_cell.angle_alpha   90.00
_cell.angle_beta   90.00
_cell.angle_gamma   90.00
#
_symmetry.space_group_name_H-M   'P 1'
#
loop_
_entity.id
_entity.type
_entity.pdbx_description
1 polymer ?
#
loop_
_entity_poly.entity_id
_entity_poly.type
_entity_poly.pdbx_seq_one_letter_code
_entity_poly.pdbx_strand_id
1 'polypeptide(L)'
;MKVVVLAGPESSGKSWLAEQLQAHFGGILVGEYVRYFIEQNARDTCFDDIPAIARGQLDWEDQARALRPLLLILDTHLLSNMLWSKTLFGDCPPWLEPELLNRHYDLHLLLSPDDVEWTQDGQRCQPFLADRQLFFNASRQWLELHQQPLQVITGDWHARHLQAFNAVKQLLV
;
A
#
# COMPACT_ATOMS: atom_id res chain seq x y z
N MET A 1 -13.56 -8.85 -11.49
CA MET A 1 -12.59 -8.66 -10.39
C MET A 1 -12.36 -7.17 -10.22
N LYS A 2 -12.55 -6.65 -9.03
CA LYS A 2 -12.17 -5.29 -8.65
C LYS A 2 -10.91 -5.33 -7.81
N VAL A 3 -10.00 -4.38 -8.00
CA VAL A 3 -8.72 -4.32 -7.31
C VAL A 3 -8.62 -3.01 -6.54
N VAL A 4 -8.55 -3.11 -5.22
CA VAL A 4 -8.43 -1.99 -4.28
C VAL A 4 -7.06 -2.03 -3.62
N VAL A 5 -6.37 -0.92 -3.65
CA VAL A 5 -5.04 -0.77 -3.05
C VAL A 5 -5.14 0.16 -1.84
N LEU A 6 -4.59 -0.25 -0.71
CA LEU A 6 -4.35 0.64 0.42
C LEU A 6 -2.94 1.19 0.29
N ALA A 7 -2.82 2.50 0.22
CA ALA A 7 -1.56 3.21 0.05
C ALA A 7 -1.35 4.24 1.17
N GLY A 8 -0.13 4.70 1.33
CA GLY A 8 0.22 5.70 2.33
C GLY A 8 1.37 5.28 3.23
N PRO A 9 1.78 6.16 4.16
CA PRO A 9 2.94 5.94 5.03
C PRO A 9 2.71 4.82 6.04
N GLU A 10 3.76 4.41 6.70
CA GLU A 10 3.68 3.46 7.83
C GLU A 10 2.83 4.04 8.97
N SER A 11 2.28 3.15 9.79
CA SER A 11 1.44 3.50 10.96
C SER A 11 0.22 4.37 10.64
N SER A 12 -0.30 4.31 9.42
CA SER A 12 -1.54 5.01 9.02
C SER A 12 -2.80 4.14 9.08
N GLY A 13 -2.65 2.86 9.43
CA GLY A 13 -3.76 1.92 9.59
C GLY A 13 -4.12 1.11 8.35
N LYS A 14 -3.23 1.00 7.35
CA LYS A 14 -3.48 0.24 6.11
C LYS A 14 -3.87 -1.21 6.39
N SER A 15 -3.03 -1.96 7.09
CA SER A 15 -3.26 -3.39 7.35
C SER A 15 -4.55 -3.62 8.14
N TRP A 16 -4.79 -2.82 9.19
CA TRP A 16 -6.04 -2.88 9.94
C TRP A 16 -7.25 -2.64 9.02
N LEU A 17 -7.22 -1.60 8.19
CA LEU A 17 -8.33 -1.26 7.31
C LEU A 17 -8.53 -2.32 6.22
N ALA A 18 -7.45 -2.89 5.68
CA ALA A 18 -7.49 -3.98 4.71
C ALA A 18 -8.21 -5.23 5.28
N GLU A 19 -7.87 -5.60 6.51
CA GLU A 19 -8.53 -6.70 7.24
C GLU A 19 -10.03 -6.42 7.47
N GLN A 20 -10.39 -5.18 7.85
CA GLN A 20 -11.79 -4.81 8.04
C GLN A 20 -12.59 -4.87 6.73
N LEU A 21 -12.00 -4.41 5.63
CA LEU A 21 -12.63 -4.50 4.30
C LEU A 21 -12.79 -5.96 3.86
N GLN A 22 -11.76 -6.80 4.04
CA GLN A 22 -11.83 -8.22 3.72
C GLN A 22 -12.89 -8.94 4.57
N ALA A 23 -12.94 -8.67 5.87
CA ALA A 23 -13.92 -9.28 6.78
C ALA A 23 -15.38 -8.97 6.36
N HIS A 24 -15.60 -7.76 5.82
CA HIS A 24 -16.95 -7.32 5.43
C HIS A 24 -17.34 -7.73 4.01
N PHE A 25 -16.47 -7.48 3.03
CA PHE A 25 -16.77 -7.70 1.61
C PHE A 25 -16.32 -9.07 1.09
N GLY A 26 -15.53 -9.80 1.87
CA GLY A 26 -14.85 -11.00 1.40
C GLY A 26 -13.72 -10.66 0.42
N GLY A 27 -13.40 -11.61 -0.46
CA GLY A 27 -12.32 -11.46 -1.42
C GLY A 27 -10.97 -11.95 -0.91
N ILE A 28 -9.92 -11.61 -1.64
CA ILE A 28 -8.54 -11.98 -1.30
C ILE A 28 -7.79 -10.76 -0.82
N LEU A 29 -7.08 -10.88 0.31
CA LEU A 29 -6.16 -9.87 0.82
C LEU A 29 -4.72 -10.32 0.58
N VAL A 30 -3.93 -9.46 -0.05
CA VAL A 30 -2.48 -9.62 -0.22
C VAL A 30 -1.77 -8.63 0.69
N GLY A 31 -0.90 -9.12 1.56
CA GLY A 31 -0.14 -8.31 2.51
C GLY A 31 1.14 -7.70 1.94
N GLU A 32 1.90 -7.04 2.80
CA GLU A 32 3.18 -6.42 2.45
C GLU A 32 4.31 -7.47 2.40
N TYR A 33 4.81 -7.79 1.19
CA TYR A 33 5.90 -8.75 1.02
C TYR A 33 7.19 -8.35 1.74
N VAL A 34 7.48 -7.05 1.85
CA VAL A 34 8.67 -6.55 2.54
C VAL A 34 8.75 -7.01 4.00
N ARG A 35 7.62 -7.12 4.70
CA ARG A 35 7.59 -7.63 6.08
C ARG A 35 8.05 -9.07 6.15
N TYR A 36 7.53 -9.91 5.27
CA TYR A 36 7.99 -11.30 5.13
C TYR A 36 9.49 -11.36 4.79
N PHE A 37 9.95 -10.53 3.84
CA PHE A 37 11.37 -10.48 3.47
C PHE A 37 12.28 -10.15 4.65
N ILE A 38 11.93 -9.13 5.44
CA ILE A 38 12.69 -8.72 6.63
C ILE A 38 12.71 -9.85 7.69
N GLU A 39 11.57 -10.50 7.93
CA GLU A 39 11.49 -11.63 8.86
C GLU A 39 12.38 -12.80 8.44
N GLN A 40 12.41 -13.14 7.15
CA GLN A 40 13.24 -14.24 6.63
C GLN A 40 14.74 -13.91 6.68
N ASN A 41 15.13 -12.66 6.50
CA ASN A 41 16.54 -12.26 6.44
C ASN A 41 17.08 -11.77 7.80
N ALA A 42 16.21 -11.44 8.76
CA ALA A 42 16.54 -10.97 10.11
C ALA A 42 17.56 -9.81 10.14
N ARG A 43 17.46 -8.90 9.16
CA ARG A 43 18.30 -7.71 9.02
C ARG A 43 17.55 -6.59 8.30
N ASP A 44 18.07 -5.37 8.41
CA ASP A 44 17.59 -4.25 7.62
C ASP A 44 17.79 -4.48 6.11
N THR A 45 16.93 -3.87 5.31
CA THR A 45 17.03 -3.94 3.85
C THR A 45 18.11 -3.00 3.33
N CYS A 46 18.69 -3.34 2.19
CA CYS A 46 19.57 -2.48 1.42
C CYS A 46 19.02 -2.27 0.00
N PHE A 47 19.66 -1.42 -0.79
CA PHE A 47 19.20 -1.13 -2.16
C PHE A 47 19.14 -2.39 -3.04
N ASP A 48 20.11 -3.29 -2.89
CA ASP A 48 20.18 -4.54 -3.68
C ASP A 48 19.03 -5.51 -3.36
N ASP A 49 18.34 -5.34 -2.25
CA ASP A 49 17.17 -6.14 -1.89
C ASP A 49 15.89 -5.68 -2.61
N ILE A 50 15.83 -4.43 -3.05
CA ILE A 50 14.61 -3.83 -3.62
C ILE A 50 14.07 -4.63 -4.80
N PRO A 51 14.88 -5.10 -5.78
CA PRO A 51 14.37 -5.93 -6.86
C PRO A 51 13.71 -7.23 -6.37
N ALA A 52 14.27 -7.89 -5.38
CA ALA A 52 13.71 -9.13 -4.83
C ALA A 52 12.40 -8.87 -4.07
N ILE A 53 12.34 -7.80 -3.26
CA ILE A 53 11.13 -7.38 -2.53
C ILE A 53 10.01 -7.04 -3.50
N ALA A 54 10.31 -6.24 -4.53
CA ALA A 54 9.32 -5.82 -5.52
C ALA A 54 8.78 -7.01 -6.34
N ARG A 55 9.65 -7.94 -6.75
CA ARG A 55 9.24 -9.17 -7.45
C ARG A 55 8.36 -10.05 -6.56
N GLY A 56 8.73 -10.22 -5.30
CA GLY A 56 7.91 -10.97 -4.34
C GLY A 56 6.52 -10.36 -4.14
N GLN A 57 6.42 -9.03 -4.06
CA GLN A 57 5.12 -8.34 -3.99
C GLN A 57 4.29 -8.59 -5.26
N LEU A 58 4.90 -8.52 -6.44
CA LEU A 58 4.25 -8.83 -7.71
C LEU A 58 3.79 -10.28 -7.80
N ASP A 59 4.64 -11.22 -7.40
CA ASP A 59 4.31 -12.65 -7.43
C ASP A 59 3.10 -12.96 -6.54
N TRP A 60 3.00 -12.36 -5.36
CA TRP A 60 1.84 -12.51 -4.48
C TRP A 60 0.58 -11.90 -5.10
N GLU A 61 0.70 -10.72 -5.69
CA GLU A 61 -0.40 -10.07 -6.40
C GLU A 61 -0.86 -10.93 -7.59
N ASP A 62 0.06 -11.44 -8.41
CA ASP A 62 -0.24 -12.24 -9.61
C ASP A 62 -0.90 -13.57 -9.26
N GLN A 63 -0.44 -14.24 -8.21
CA GLN A 63 -1.08 -15.46 -7.69
C GLN A 63 -2.52 -15.17 -7.26
N ALA A 64 -2.76 -14.07 -6.55
CA ALA A 64 -4.10 -13.67 -6.13
C ALA A 64 -4.99 -13.29 -7.32
N ARG A 65 -4.46 -12.58 -8.32
CA ARG A 65 -5.17 -12.25 -9.57
C ARG A 65 -5.55 -13.48 -10.38
N ALA A 66 -4.69 -14.49 -10.40
CA ALA A 66 -4.95 -15.77 -11.11
C ALA A 66 -6.18 -16.50 -10.57
N LEU A 67 -6.51 -16.33 -9.30
CA LEU A 67 -7.72 -16.90 -8.67
C LEU A 67 -9.01 -16.16 -9.06
N ARG A 68 -8.92 -15.02 -9.75
CA ARG A 68 -10.04 -14.19 -10.23
C ARG A 68 -11.11 -13.89 -9.18
N PRO A 69 -10.74 -13.40 -7.98
CA PRO A 69 -11.71 -13.06 -6.95
C PRO A 69 -12.64 -11.92 -7.43
N LEU A 70 -13.81 -11.79 -6.84
CA LEU A 70 -14.66 -10.61 -7.09
C LEU A 70 -13.99 -9.33 -6.62
N LEU A 71 -13.32 -9.39 -5.46
CA LEU A 71 -12.56 -8.31 -4.85
C LEU A 71 -11.14 -8.79 -4.49
N LEU A 72 -10.13 -8.05 -4.94
CA LEU A 72 -8.74 -8.19 -4.53
C LEU A 72 -8.36 -6.93 -3.75
N ILE A 73 -7.89 -7.12 -2.52
CA ILE A 73 -7.42 -6.05 -1.63
C ILE A 73 -5.91 -6.19 -1.51
N LEU A 74 -5.18 -5.13 -1.81
CA LEU A 74 -3.74 -5.07 -1.69
C LEU A 74 -3.36 -4.15 -0.52
N ASP A 75 -2.76 -4.73 0.52
CA ASP A 75 -2.09 -3.92 1.56
C ASP A 75 -0.75 -3.48 1.00
N THR A 76 -0.79 -2.38 0.30
CA THR A 76 0.23 -1.79 -0.57
C THR A 76 0.50 -2.54 -1.90
N HIS A 77 1.32 -1.92 -2.74
CA HIS A 77 1.76 -2.43 -4.04
C HIS A 77 3.09 -1.76 -4.45
N LEU A 78 3.53 -1.92 -5.71
CA LEU A 78 4.83 -1.43 -6.19
C LEU A 78 5.10 0.06 -5.94
N LEU A 79 4.08 0.92 -5.87
CA LEU A 79 4.28 2.34 -5.55
C LEU A 79 4.97 2.50 -4.20
N SER A 80 4.57 1.71 -3.21
CA SER A 80 5.22 1.72 -1.89
C SER A 80 6.69 1.29 -2.00
N ASN A 81 7.00 0.21 -2.72
CA ASN A 81 8.38 -0.23 -2.92
C ASN A 81 9.24 0.84 -3.60
N MET A 82 8.71 1.50 -4.64
CA MET A 82 9.38 2.58 -5.35
C MET A 82 9.65 3.79 -4.45
N LEU A 83 8.66 4.25 -3.71
CA LEU A 83 8.79 5.42 -2.84
C LEU A 83 9.70 5.13 -1.64
N TRP A 84 9.61 3.94 -1.03
CA TRP A 84 10.52 3.53 0.03
C TRP A 84 11.97 3.42 -0.46
N SER A 85 12.20 2.87 -1.65
CA SER A 85 13.53 2.83 -2.25
C SER A 85 14.12 4.22 -2.43
N LYS A 86 13.33 5.15 -2.96
CA LYS A 86 13.74 6.56 -3.12
C LYS A 86 13.97 7.25 -1.76
N THR A 87 13.13 6.98 -0.76
CA THR A 87 13.24 7.57 0.58
C THR A 87 14.49 7.08 1.32
N LEU A 88 14.76 5.77 1.30
CA LEU A 88 15.86 5.16 2.05
C LEU A 88 17.20 5.25 1.32
N PHE A 89 17.20 5.17 -0.01
CA PHE A 89 18.42 5.00 -0.81
C PHE A 89 18.61 6.10 -1.86
N GLY A 90 17.68 7.02 -2.03
CA GLY A 90 17.73 8.11 -2.99
C GLY A 90 17.46 7.72 -4.44
N ASP A 91 17.24 6.42 -4.72
CA ASP A 91 17.02 5.87 -6.06
C ASP A 91 16.07 4.66 -6.01
N CYS A 92 15.61 4.21 -7.18
CA CYS A 92 14.84 2.97 -7.30
C CYS A 92 15.17 2.25 -8.63
N PRO A 93 15.00 0.91 -8.67
CA PRO A 93 15.17 0.17 -9.91
C PRO A 93 14.26 0.73 -11.02
N PRO A 94 14.81 1.01 -12.23
CA PRO A 94 14.08 1.74 -13.29
C PRO A 94 12.89 0.96 -13.87
N TRP A 95 12.80 -0.34 -13.65
CA TRP A 95 11.69 -1.16 -14.14
C TRP A 95 10.43 -1.10 -13.27
N LEU A 96 10.50 -0.58 -12.02
CA LEU A 96 9.37 -0.56 -11.09
C LEU A 96 8.21 0.29 -11.61
N GLU A 97 8.49 1.51 -12.06
CA GLU A 97 7.44 2.42 -12.51
C GLU A 97 6.72 1.96 -13.79
N PRO A 98 7.44 1.52 -14.86
CA PRO A 98 6.78 0.91 -16.02
C PRO A 98 5.93 -0.31 -15.67
N GLU A 99 6.41 -1.19 -14.79
CA GLU A 99 5.65 -2.36 -14.35
C GLU A 99 4.39 -1.96 -13.59
N LEU A 100 4.48 -0.98 -12.69
CA LEU A 100 3.34 -0.44 -11.97
C LEU A 100 2.28 0.17 -12.91
N LEU A 101 2.71 0.93 -13.92
CA LEU A 101 1.83 1.58 -14.89
C LEU A 101 1.16 0.59 -15.86
N ASN A 102 1.75 -0.58 -16.08
CA ASN A 102 1.16 -1.63 -16.91
C ASN A 102 0.05 -2.42 -16.19
N ARG A 103 -0.17 -2.18 -14.89
CA ARG A 103 -1.17 -2.87 -14.08
C ARG A 103 -2.41 -2.02 -13.89
N HIS A 104 -3.56 -2.67 -13.84
CA HIS A 104 -4.84 -2.00 -13.59
C HIS A 104 -5.24 -2.13 -12.12
N TYR A 105 -5.58 -0.99 -11.53
CA TYR A 105 -6.15 -0.86 -10.19
C TYR A 105 -7.43 -0.02 -10.26
N ASP A 106 -8.51 -0.52 -9.65
CA ASP A 106 -9.82 0.15 -9.72
C ASP A 106 -9.95 1.30 -8.70
N LEU A 107 -9.21 1.24 -7.59
CA LEU A 107 -9.25 2.27 -6.54
C LEU A 107 -8.00 2.22 -5.66
N HIS A 108 -7.43 3.38 -5.38
CA HIS A 108 -6.43 3.57 -4.34
C HIS A 108 -7.06 4.30 -3.16
N LEU A 109 -7.02 3.67 -1.99
CA LEU A 109 -7.33 4.29 -0.70
C LEU A 109 -6.03 4.80 -0.09
N LEU A 110 -5.80 6.11 -0.16
CA LEU A 110 -4.58 6.73 0.33
C LEU A 110 -4.80 7.26 1.75
N LEU A 111 -4.20 6.60 2.74
CA LEU A 111 -4.39 6.90 4.15
C LEU A 111 -3.45 8.03 4.59
N SER A 112 -4.04 9.12 5.12
CA SER A 112 -3.29 10.22 5.72
C SER A 112 -2.59 9.76 7.02
N PRO A 113 -1.38 10.25 7.32
CA PRO A 113 -0.74 10.03 8.62
C PRO A 113 -1.30 10.91 9.74
N ASP A 114 -2.12 11.92 9.39
CA ASP A 114 -2.72 12.81 10.37
C ASP A 114 -3.81 12.09 11.19
N ASP A 115 -4.06 12.56 12.40
CA ASP A 115 -5.07 12.05 13.32
C ASP A 115 -4.87 10.58 13.79
N VAL A 116 -3.71 9.99 13.53
CA VAL A 116 -3.34 8.66 14.01
C VAL A 116 -1.91 8.66 14.56
N GLU A 117 -1.74 8.05 15.72
CA GLU A 117 -0.44 7.98 16.38
C GLU A 117 0.48 6.98 15.68
N TRP A 118 1.77 7.29 15.64
CA TRP A 118 2.78 6.34 15.21
C TRP A 118 3.03 5.31 16.30
N THR A 119 3.08 4.04 15.91
CA THR A 119 3.34 2.92 16.81
C THR A 119 4.50 2.09 16.27
N GLN A 120 5.50 1.81 17.12
CA GLN A 120 6.59 0.91 16.79
C GLN A 120 6.11 -0.54 16.69
N ASP A 121 6.56 -1.27 15.66
CA ASP A 121 6.27 -2.70 15.48
C ASP A 121 7.53 -3.56 15.19
N GLY A 122 8.72 -2.96 15.38
CA GLY A 122 10.01 -3.60 15.12
C GLY A 122 10.57 -3.42 13.72
N GLN A 123 9.75 -2.98 12.75
CA GLN A 123 10.15 -2.76 11.36
C GLN A 123 9.93 -1.31 10.90
N ARG A 124 9.13 -0.52 11.62
CA ARG A 124 8.85 0.89 11.30
C ARG A 124 10.02 1.79 11.66
N CYS A 125 10.31 2.75 10.79
CA CYS A 125 11.47 3.64 10.91
C CYS A 125 11.17 5.13 10.76
N GLN A 126 9.91 5.55 10.55
CA GLN A 126 9.50 6.95 10.39
C GLN A 126 8.65 7.46 11.57
N PRO A 127 9.19 7.64 12.78
CA PRO A 127 8.42 8.10 13.92
C PRO A 127 7.94 9.56 13.79
N PHE A 128 8.64 10.39 13.01
CA PHE A 128 8.29 11.79 12.84
C PHE A 128 7.13 11.96 11.85
N LEU A 129 6.13 12.74 12.25
CA LEU A 129 4.96 13.02 11.41
C LEU A 129 5.35 13.68 10.08
N ALA A 130 6.34 14.58 10.10
CA ALA A 130 6.80 15.27 8.88
C ALA A 130 7.31 14.28 7.81
N ASP A 131 8.04 13.24 8.17
CA ASP A 131 8.54 12.25 7.22
C ASP A 131 7.38 11.43 6.63
N ARG A 132 6.40 11.07 7.46
CA ARG A 132 5.20 10.38 7.01
C ARG A 132 4.32 11.25 6.12
N GLN A 133 4.24 12.56 6.38
CA GLN A 133 3.56 13.51 5.51
C GLN A 133 4.28 13.66 4.16
N LEU A 134 5.61 13.67 4.14
CA LEU A 134 6.38 13.67 2.88
C LEU A 134 6.09 12.43 2.04
N PHE A 135 6.06 11.25 2.66
CA PHE A 135 5.73 10.00 1.97
C PHE A 135 4.28 10.00 1.45
N PHE A 136 3.34 10.48 2.25
CA PHE A 136 1.94 10.65 1.85
C PHE A 136 1.82 11.58 0.65
N ASN A 137 2.47 12.74 0.69
CA ASN A 137 2.42 13.72 -0.39
C ASN A 137 3.06 13.17 -1.68
N ALA A 138 4.17 12.45 -1.58
CA ALA A 138 4.81 11.79 -2.73
C ALA A 138 3.88 10.72 -3.34
N SER A 139 3.21 9.92 -2.51
CA SER A 139 2.22 8.93 -2.96
C SER A 139 1.05 9.60 -3.69
N ARG A 140 0.50 10.66 -3.10
CA ARG A 140 -0.60 11.42 -3.68
C ARG A 140 -0.21 12.04 -5.01
N GLN A 141 0.93 12.72 -5.07
CA GLN A 141 1.43 13.38 -6.27
C GLN A 141 1.62 12.37 -7.41
N TRP A 142 2.18 11.19 -7.12
CA TRP A 142 2.36 10.16 -8.14
C TRP A 142 1.02 9.64 -8.68
N LEU A 143 0.07 9.33 -7.78
CA LEU A 143 -1.26 8.85 -8.15
C LEU A 143 -2.04 9.87 -8.97
N GLU A 144 -2.00 11.15 -8.59
CA GLU A 144 -2.66 12.25 -9.33
C GLU A 144 -2.00 12.48 -10.70
N LEU A 145 -0.65 12.49 -10.78
CA LEU A 145 0.10 12.67 -12.02
C LEU A 145 -0.25 11.59 -13.05
N HIS A 146 -0.39 10.35 -12.62
CA HIS A 146 -0.72 9.22 -13.48
C HIS A 146 -2.23 8.92 -13.56
N GLN A 147 -3.07 9.86 -13.11
CA GLN A 147 -4.54 9.80 -13.19
C GLN A 147 -5.12 8.48 -12.65
N GLN A 148 -4.50 7.96 -11.57
CA GLN A 148 -4.98 6.74 -10.93
C GLN A 148 -6.25 7.02 -10.09
N PRO A 149 -7.24 6.12 -10.10
CA PRO A 149 -8.42 6.27 -9.24
C PRO A 149 -8.00 6.37 -7.77
N LEU A 150 -8.34 7.49 -7.12
CA LEU A 150 -7.82 7.85 -5.80
C LEU A 150 -8.93 8.36 -4.89
N GLN A 151 -8.96 7.85 -3.66
CA GLN A 151 -9.68 8.47 -2.54
C GLN A 151 -8.75 8.63 -1.34
N VAL A 152 -8.64 9.85 -0.83
CA VAL A 152 -7.89 10.13 0.40
C VAL A 152 -8.75 9.75 1.61
N ILE A 153 -8.15 9.06 2.57
CA ILE A 153 -8.77 8.60 3.81
C ILE A 153 -8.14 9.37 4.98
N THR A 154 -8.98 10.04 5.77
CA THR A 154 -8.56 10.93 6.87
C THR A 154 -9.42 10.72 8.12
N GLY A 155 -9.03 11.38 9.22
CA GLY A 155 -9.76 11.36 10.47
C GLY A 155 -9.38 10.18 11.37
N ASP A 156 -10.19 9.95 12.40
CA ASP A 156 -10.02 8.85 13.34
C ASP A 156 -10.34 7.47 12.74
N TRP A 157 -10.14 6.42 13.50
CA TRP A 157 -10.35 5.04 13.05
C TRP A 157 -11.77 4.77 12.53
N HIS A 158 -12.78 5.36 13.17
CA HIS A 158 -14.18 5.20 12.74
C HIS A 158 -14.43 5.91 11.41
N ALA A 159 -13.98 7.15 11.27
CA ALA A 159 -14.12 7.91 10.04
C ALA A 159 -13.39 7.24 8.87
N ARG A 160 -12.17 6.72 9.09
CA ARG A 160 -11.39 5.97 8.08
C ARG A 160 -12.12 4.73 7.61
N HIS A 161 -12.64 3.95 8.55
CA HIS A 161 -13.42 2.75 8.24
C HIS A 161 -14.65 3.09 7.39
N LEU A 162 -15.42 4.10 7.78
CA LEU A 162 -16.63 4.51 7.08
C LEU A 162 -16.35 5.01 5.65
N GLN A 163 -15.30 5.84 5.48
CA GLN A 163 -14.89 6.35 4.17
C GLN A 163 -14.47 5.21 3.24
N ALA A 164 -13.60 4.32 3.70
CA ALA A 164 -13.12 3.19 2.92
C ALA A 164 -14.24 2.20 2.57
N PHE A 165 -15.10 1.90 3.55
CA PHE A 165 -16.27 1.04 3.35
C PHE A 165 -17.18 1.58 2.26
N ASN A 166 -17.55 2.86 2.33
CA ASN A 166 -18.43 3.49 1.33
C ASN A 166 -17.79 3.49 -0.06
N ALA A 167 -16.48 3.78 -0.16
CA ALA A 167 -15.76 3.75 -1.42
C ALA A 167 -15.76 2.36 -2.08
N VAL A 168 -15.45 1.32 -1.31
CA VAL A 168 -15.46 -0.07 -1.82
C VAL A 168 -16.88 -0.52 -2.16
N LYS A 169 -17.88 -0.17 -1.34
CA LYS A 169 -19.28 -0.47 -1.63
C LYS A 169 -19.74 0.14 -2.95
N GLN A 170 -19.39 1.40 -3.21
CA GLN A 170 -19.72 2.07 -4.48
C GLN A 170 -19.02 1.43 -5.67
N LEU A 171 -17.80 0.95 -5.49
CA LEU A 171 -17.03 0.27 -6.53
C LEU A 171 -17.63 -1.09 -6.94
N LEU A 172 -18.32 -1.76 -6.01
CA LEU A 172 -18.88 -3.11 -6.20
C LEU A 172 -20.33 -3.10 -6.74
N VAL A 173 -21.00 -1.95 -6.76
CA VAL A 173 -22.32 -1.75 -7.35
C VAL A 173 -22.20 -1.46 -8.85
#